data_07aef46f0ad60a877e3f7bb2eab0942b
#
_entry.id   07aef46f0ad60a877e3f7bb2eab0942b
#
_cell.length_a   1.000
_cell.length_b   1.000
_cell.length_c   1.000
_cell.angle_alpha   90.00
_cell.angle_beta   90.00
_cell.angle_gamma   90.00
#
_symmetry.space_group_name_H-M   'P 1'
#
loop_
_entity.id
_entity.type
_entity.pdbx_description
1 polymer ?
#
loop_
_entity_poly.entity_id
_entity_poly.type
_entity_poly.pdbx_seq_one_letter_code
_entity_poly.pdbx_strand_id
1 'polypeptide(L)'
;MKKNYPQKREVIFSSYNLEEMIQIAKNLNLKVIFSDLNYKTGCLDERNLRKKLNKNTLALVYTNMFNDYKNQLKIQNLCKKNKIIFIEDNAIYFDNYHLKKNKKFFSGTLGDYTLYSFNIMKNISGLYGGGISSNNLDFFKFNEKLQSNFKRFPRLIYLKQNLIFLILRVFSIGFIYNFLFFYIVKYAHFKQDKFLLKLFYPSLKFKKKKIPDYYYSTIDKFSKKLVFLQLNNSKQRKKNHFSRKENNKYYFNIFRKMKLKQVDLLNIQDLNYQNFLDFPILVKNKVQLNEFLLEKGFEVKFIHYKNCSKTFNIDSRFNKNAELFERKLICLPNHSGINKNYIKNISIAVKEFYSEDD
;
A
#
# COMPACT_ATOMS: atom_id res chain seq x y z
N MET A 1 -18.37 2.92 -16.54
CA MET A 1 -17.16 3.04 -17.39
C MET A 1 -17.30 2.29 -18.70
N LYS A 2 -17.36 0.95 -18.72
CA LYS A 2 -17.46 0.12 -19.93
C LYS A 2 -18.68 0.46 -20.79
N LYS A 3 -19.82 0.81 -20.17
CA LYS A 3 -21.04 1.20 -20.87
C LYS A 3 -20.89 2.49 -21.70
N ASN A 4 -20.09 3.44 -21.22
CA ASN A 4 -19.85 4.72 -21.91
C ASN A 4 -18.72 4.64 -22.97
N TYR A 5 -17.91 3.59 -22.91
CA TYR A 5 -16.79 3.36 -23.82
C TYR A 5 -16.72 1.89 -24.27
N PRO A 6 -17.70 1.41 -25.03
CA PRO A 6 -17.84 -0.03 -25.33
C PRO A 6 -16.65 -0.62 -26.11
N GLN A 7 -15.94 0.22 -26.86
CA GLN A 7 -14.76 -0.19 -27.63
C GLN A 7 -13.48 -0.29 -26.80
N LYS A 8 -13.42 0.39 -25.65
CA LYS A 8 -12.21 0.44 -24.80
C LYS A 8 -12.25 -0.68 -23.77
N ARG A 9 -11.23 -1.52 -23.72
CA ARG A 9 -11.17 -2.68 -22.82
C ARG A 9 -9.86 -2.83 -22.07
N GLU A 10 -8.87 -1.98 -22.30
CA GLU A 10 -7.58 -2.08 -21.66
C GLU A 10 -7.51 -1.25 -20.39
N VAL A 11 -7.02 -1.83 -19.31
CA VAL A 11 -6.75 -1.12 -18.05
C VAL A 11 -5.28 -1.29 -17.72
N ILE A 12 -4.61 -0.15 -17.50
CA ILE A 12 -3.19 -0.11 -17.19
C ILE A 12 -3.00 -0.04 -15.67
N PHE A 13 -2.11 -0.87 -15.15
CA PHE A 13 -1.66 -0.87 -13.76
C PHE A 13 -0.15 -0.69 -13.67
N SER A 14 0.34 -0.21 -12.52
CA SER A 14 1.73 -0.42 -12.17
C SER A 14 2.00 -1.91 -12.04
N SER A 15 3.14 -2.36 -12.58
CA SER A 15 3.55 -3.77 -12.49
C SER A 15 3.83 -4.23 -11.06
N TYR A 16 4.22 -3.34 -10.16
CA TYR A 16 4.34 -3.61 -8.73
C TYR A 16 3.04 -3.25 -8.03
N ASN A 17 2.22 -4.24 -7.68
CA ASN A 17 0.85 -4.03 -7.21
C ASN A 17 0.31 -5.21 -6.37
N LEU A 18 -0.95 -5.10 -5.93
CA LEU A 18 -1.71 -6.18 -5.33
C LEU A 18 -2.31 -7.09 -6.41
N GLU A 19 -2.13 -8.40 -6.25
CA GLU A 19 -2.68 -9.41 -7.17
C GLU A 19 -4.21 -9.33 -7.27
N GLU A 20 -4.90 -9.01 -6.16
CA GLU A 20 -6.35 -8.90 -6.11
C GLU A 20 -6.89 -7.79 -7.03
N MET A 21 -6.20 -6.65 -7.13
CA MET A 21 -6.62 -5.56 -8.03
C MET A 21 -6.59 -6.00 -9.48
N ILE A 22 -5.56 -6.73 -9.85
CA ILE A 22 -5.39 -7.29 -11.20
C ILE A 22 -6.45 -8.34 -11.48
N GLN A 23 -6.72 -9.23 -10.53
CA GLN A 23 -7.71 -10.28 -10.66
C GLN A 23 -9.13 -9.69 -10.82
N ILE A 24 -9.47 -8.60 -10.11
CA ILE A 24 -10.73 -7.90 -10.27
C ILE A 24 -10.91 -7.41 -11.71
N ALA A 25 -9.90 -6.77 -12.28
CA ALA A 25 -9.96 -6.29 -13.66
C ALA A 25 -10.15 -7.44 -14.65
N LYS A 26 -9.44 -8.56 -14.46
CA LYS A 26 -9.58 -9.77 -15.30
C LYS A 26 -10.99 -10.38 -15.19
N ASN A 27 -11.56 -10.45 -14.00
CA ASN A 27 -12.91 -10.98 -13.79
C ASN A 27 -14.00 -10.07 -14.42
N LEU A 28 -13.70 -8.80 -14.62
CA LEU A 28 -14.56 -7.87 -15.37
C LEU A 28 -14.34 -7.97 -16.90
N ASN A 29 -13.61 -8.97 -17.39
CA ASN A 29 -13.24 -9.14 -18.80
C ASN A 29 -12.55 -7.89 -19.37
N LEU A 30 -11.66 -7.27 -18.57
CA LEU A 30 -10.81 -6.20 -19.00
C LEU A 30 -9.41 -6.77 -19.32
N LYS A 31 -8.82 -6.28 -20.40
CA LYS A 31 -7.43 -6.61 -20.74
C LYS A 31 -6.48 -5.81 -19.87
N VAL A 32 -5.71 -6.49 -19.06
CA VAL A 32 -4.72 -5.87 -18.19
C VAL A 32 -3.43 -5.61 -18.95
N ILE A 33 -2.93 -4.39 -18.83
CA ILE A 33 -1.64 -3.94 -19.33
C ILE A 33 -0.80 -3.49 -18.14
N PHE A 34 0.47 -3.86 -18.10
CA PHE A 34 1.39 -3.40 -17.07
C PHE A 34 2.33 -2.32 -17.60
N SER A 35 2.54 -1.31 -16.77
CA SER A 35 3.58 -0.30 -16.94
C SER A 35 4.56 -0.36 -15.78
N ASP A 36 5.84 -0.26 -16.07
CA ASP A 36 6.89 -0.35 -15.06
C ASP A 36 6.89 0.90 -14.15
N LEU A 37 7.54 0.78 -13.02
CA LEU A 37 7.71 1.87 -12.06
C LEU A 37 9.06 2.57 -12.25
N ASN A 38 9.16 3.78 -11.74
CA ASN A 38 10.43 4.47 -11.57
C ASN A 38 11.11 3.95 -10.31
N TYR A 39 12.28 3.34 -10.46
CA TYR A 39 13.03 2.73 -9.36
C TYR A 39 13.35 3.72 -8.23
N LYS A 40 13.62 4.99 -8.55
CA LYS A 40 13.98 6.00 -7.54
C LYS A 40 12.81 6.49 -6.70
N THR A 41 11.58 6.42 -7.24
CA THR A 41 10.38 6.95 -6.54
C THR A 41 9.43 5.84 -6.10
N GLY A 42 9.55 4.63 -6.67
CA GLY A 42 8.60 3.54 -6.44
C GLY A 42 7.21 3.78 -7.02
N CYS A 43 7.02 4.84 -7.79
CA CYS A 43 5.77 5.21 -8.42
C CYS A 43 5.79 4.86 -9.92
N LEU A 44 4.63 4.87 -10.56
CA LEU A 44 4.49 4.56 -11.99
C LEU A 44 5.41 5.45 -12.84
N ASP A 45 6.17 4.85 -13.76
CA ASP A 45 7.04 5.59 -14.68
C ASP A 45 6.25 6.17 -15.85
N GLU A 46 6.24 7.50 -15.98
CA GLU A 46 5.51 8.20 -17.03
C GLU A 46 6.02 7.86 -18.43
N ARG A 47 7.35 7.66 -18.61
CA ARG A 47 7.94 7.34 -19.92
C ARG A 47 7.54 5.94 -20.37
N ASN A 48 7.53 4.98 -19.45
CA ASN A 48 7.08 3.62 -19.73
C ASN A 48 5.59 3.60 -20.04
N LEU A 49 4.78 4.35 -19.27
CA LEU A 49 3.35 4.49 -19.49
C LEU A 49 3.01 5.01 -20.88
N ARG A 50 3.69 6.06 -21.37
CA ARG A 50 3.45 6.64 -22.70
C ARG A 50 3.53 5.61 -23.83
N LYS A 51 4.43 4.64 -23.71
CA LYS A 51 4.60 3.56 -24.70
C LYS A 51 3.47 2.52 -24.67
N LYS A 52 2.68 2.49 -23.60
CA LYS A 52 1.59 1.51 -23.39
C LYS A 52 0.21 2.10 -23.72
N LEU A 53 0.08 3.42 -23.76
CA LEU A 53 -1.19 4.08 -24.09
C LEU A 53 -1.56 3.89 -25.57
N ASN A 54 -2.84 3.56 -25.80
CA ASN A 54 -3.40 3.43 -27.14
C ASN A 54 -4.91 3.70 -27.13
N LYS A 55 -5.54 3.66 -28.30
CA LYS A 55 -6.98 3.94 -28.48
C LYS A 55 -7.93 3.01 -27.70
N ASN A 56 -7.46 1.81 -27.33
CA ASN A 56 -8.25 0.84 -26.57
C ASN A 56 -8.10 1.03 -25.07
N THR A 57 -7.22 1.93 -24.60
CA THR A 57 -7.03 2.20 -23.17
C THR A 57 -8.26 2.86 -22.58
N LEU A 58 -8.94 2.15 -21.67
CA LEU A 58 -10.11 2.60 -20.93
C LEU A 58 -9.74 3.43 -19.72
N ALA A 59 -8.84 2.88 -18.89
CA ALA A 59 -8.47 3.46 -17.61
C ALA A 59 -7.02 3.19 -17.24
N LEU A 60 -6.48 4.07 -16.42
CA LEU A 60 -5.23 3.88 -15.69
C LEU A 60 -5.54 3.82 -14.20
N VAL A 61 -5.06 2.80 -13.50
CA VAL A 61 -5.06 2.72 -12.04
C VAL A 61 -3.68 3.12 -11.53
N TYR A 62 -3.61 4.30 -10.94
CA TYR A 62 -2.39 4.85 -10.35
C TYR A 62 -2.36 4.51 -8.86
N THR A 63 -1.52 3.54 -8.48
CA THR A 63 -1.37 3.17 -7.07
C THR A 63 -0.40 4.13 -6.39
N ASN A 64 -0.92 4.93 -5.46
CA ASN A 64 -0.13 5.82 -4.61
C ASN A 64 0.57 4.99 -3.52
N MET A 65 1.88 4.77 -3.70
CA MET A 65 2.70 4.12 -2.67
C MET A 65 3.51 5.13 -1.88
N PHE A 66 4.21 5.99 -2.62
CA PHE A 66 5.10 7.01 -2.12
C PHE A 66 4.85 8.31 -2.90
N ASN A 67 5.30 9.44 -2.36
CA ASN A 67 4.98 10.70 -2.98
C ASN A 67 5.83 10.99 -4.22
N ASP A 68 5.19 11.01 -5.38
CA ASP A 68 5.73 11.58 -6.62
C ASP A 68 4.65 12.44 -7.31
N TYR A 69 4.20 13.48 -6.61
CA TYR A 69 3.08 14.32 -7.04
C TYR A 69 3.30 14.99 -8.39
N LYS A 70 4.54 15.43 -8.68
CA LYS A 70 4.86 16.05 -9.97
C LYS A 70 4.65 15.10 -11.13
N ASN A 71 5.07 13.86 -10.99
CA ASN A 71 4.85 12.81 -11.97
C ASN A 71 3.38 12.43 -12.07
N GLN A 72 2.69 12.33 -10.94
CA GLN A 72 1.26 12.03 -10.89
C GLN A 72 0.43 13.09 -11.67
N LEU A 73 0.75 14.38 -11.51
CA LEU A 73 0.12 15.46 -12.31
C LEU A 73 0.37 15.32 -13.80
N LYS A 74 1.59 14.97 -14.22
CA LYS A 74 1.92 14.73 -15.63
C LYS A 74 1.09 13.58 -16.19
N ILE A 75 0.99 12.48 -15.42
CA ILE A 75 0.20 11.32 -15.79
C ILE A 75 -1.30 11.64 -15.85
N GLN A 76 -1.84 12.40 -14.89
CA GLN A 76 -3.23 12.87 -14.92
C GLN A 76 -3.51 13.67 -16.19
N ASN A 77 -2.64 14.64 -16.53
CA ASN A 77 -2.79 15.44 -17.73
C ASN A 77 -2.71 14.59 -19.01
N LEU A 78 -1.83 13.59 -19.01
CA LEU A 78 -1.73 12.62 -20.11
C LEU A 78 -3.03 11.82 -20.26
N CYS A 79 -3.62 11.36 -19.16
CA CYS A 79 -4.90 10.66 -19.18
C CYS A 79 -6.03 11.56 -19.70
N LYS A 80 -6.11 12.80 -19.24
CA LYS A 80 -7.10 13.80 -19.71
C LYS A 80 -6.99 14.02 -21.21
N LYS A 81 -5.77 14.26 -21.71
CA LYS A 81 -5.51 14.49 -23.15
C LYS A 81 -5.97 13.30 -24.01
N ASN A 82 -5.84 12.08 -23.52
CA ASN A 82 -6.19 10.86 -24.26
C ASN A 82 -7.58 10.32 -23.92
N LYS A 83 -8.40 11.04 -23.15
CA LYS A 83 -9.74 10.62 -22.72
C LYS A 83 -9.70 9.25 -22.03
N ILE A 84 -8.71 9.06 -21.14
CA ILE A 84 -8.49 7.86 -20.31
C ILE A 84 -8.94 8.19 -18.91
N ILE A 85 -9.72 7.30 -18.30
CA ILE A 85 -10.19 7.43 -16.92
C ILE A 85 -9.00 7.28 -15.98
N PHE A 86 -8.76 8.26 -15.12
CA PHE A 86 -7.69 8.24 -14.12
C PHE A 86 -8.24 7.83 -12.78
N ILE A 87 -7.85 6.63 -12.31
CA ILE A 87 -8.25 6.08 -11.01
C ILE A 87 -7.06 6.17 -10.06
N GLU A 88 -7.20 6.89 -8.96
CA GLU A 88 -6.21 6.88 -7.88
C GLU A 88 -6.51 5.71 -6.92
N ASP A 89 -5.58 4.79 -6.76
CA ASP A 89 -5.58 3.85 -5.65
C ASP A 89 -4.82 4.47 -4.48
N ASN A 90 -5.58 4.94 -3.51
CA ASN A 90 -5.08 5.63 -2.31
C ASN A 90 -5.17 4.74 -1.07
N ALA A 91 -5.22 3.42 -1.25
CA ALA A 91 -5.45 2.45 -0.19
C ALA A 91 -4.37 2.45 0.91
N ILE A 92 -3.13 2.79 0.58
CA ILE A 92 -2.03 2.90 1.55
C ILE A 92 -1.55 4.33 1.76
N TYR A 93 -1.96 5.25 0.90
CA TYR A 93 -1.49 6.64 0.90
C TYR A 93 -2.53 7.62 1.44
N PHE A 94 -3.62 7.13 2.02
CA PHE A 94 -4.67 7.94 2.62
C PHE A 94 -4.12 8.82 3.75
N ASP A 95 -4.70 10.00 3.92
CA ASP A 95 -4.31 11.03 4.92
C ASP A 95 -2.92 11.63 4.69
N ASN A 96 -2.43 11.61 3.45
CA ASN A 96 -1.23 12.32 3.02
C ASN A 96 -1.57 13.61 2.28
N TYR A 97 -0.56 14.47 2.09
CA TYR A 97 -0.73 15.77 1.48
C TYR A 97 0.38 16.05 0.47
N HIS A 98 0.04 16.86 -0.52
CA HIS A 98 0.97 17.38 -1.52
C HIS A 98 1.03 18.91 -1.42
N LEU A 99 2.16 19.49 -1.82
CA LEU A 99 2.31 20.93 -1.93
C LEU A 99 2.30 21.36 -3.41
N LYS A 100 1.47 22.34 -3.71
CA LYS A 100 1.50 23.03 -5.01
C LYS A 100 1.41 24.52 -4.76
N LYS A 101 2.43 25.28 -5.18
CA LYS A 101 2.50 26.74 -4.97
C LYS A 101 2.16 27.13 -3.51
N ASN A 102 2.80 26.47 -2.55
CA ASN A 102 2.62 26.65 -1.10
C ASN A 102 1.21 26.33 -0.55
N LYS A 103 0.30 25.82 -1.38
CA LYS A 103 -1.01 25.32 -0.95
C LYS A 103 -0.95 23.82 -0.71
N LYS A 104 -1.60 23.39 0.38
CA LYS A 104 -1.69 21.99 0.79
C LYS A 104 -2.91 21.33 0.15
N PHE A 105 -2.68 20.23 -0.56
CA PHE A 105 -3.73 19.42 -1.18
C PHE A 105 -3.75 18.04 -0.56
N PHE A 106 -4.94 17.54 -0.29
CA PHE A 106 -5.11 16.18 0.21
C PHE A 106 -4.84 15.16 -0.89
N SER A 107 -4.23 14.02 -0.54
CA SER A 107 -4.03 12.92 -1.48
C SER A 107 -5.37 12.31 -1.91
N GLY A 108 -5.47 11.86 -3.15
CA GLY A 108 -6.71 11.30 -3.69
C GLY A 108 -7.66 12.33 -4.29
N THR A 109 -7.16 13.52 -4.66
CA THR A 109 -7.97 14.59 -5.29
C THR A 109 -7.70 14.78 -6.79
N LEU A 110 -6.81 13.98 -7.37
CA LEU A 110 -6.46 14.09 -8.78
C LEU A 110 -7.25 13.12 -9.68
N GLY A 111 -7.73 12.01 -9.14
CA GLY A 111 -8.45 10.98 -9.87
C GLY A 111 -9.86 11.40 -10.28
N ASP A 112 -10.34 10.89 -11.43
CA ASP A 112 -11.77 10.87 -11.72
C ASP A 112 -12.52 10.03 -10.68
N TYR A 113 -11.83 9.00 -10.18
CA TYR A 113 -12.24 8.15 -9.07
C TYR A 113 -11.05 7.90 -8.15
N THR A 114 -11.28 7.90 -6.85
CA THR A 114 -10.26 7.55 -5.86
C THR A 114 -10.73 6.42 -4.97
N LEU A 115 -9.90 5.40 -4.83
CA LEU A 115 -10.14 4.22 -4.01
C LEU A 115 -9.47 4.38 -2.65
N TYR A 116 -10.18 4.03 -1.58
CA TYR A 116 -9.69 4.01 -0.21
C TYR A 116 -9.90 2.63 0.42
N SER A 117 -8.98 2.23 1.28
CA SER A 117 -9.11 1.00 2.07
C SER A 117 -9.17 1.33 3.55
N PHE A 118 -10.13 0.71 4.24
CA PHE A 118 -10.32 0.82 5.68
C PHE A 118 -10.05 -0.52 6.40
N ASN A 119 -9.16 -1.33 5.83
CA ASN A 119 -8.75 -2.58 6.42
C ASN A 119 -7.92 -2.34 7.71
N ILE A 120 -7.69 -3.39 8.50
CA ILE A 120 -7.12 -3.38 9.85
C ILE A 120 -5.76 -2.66 9.96
N MET A 121 -4.93 -2.69 8.89
CA MET A 121 -3.58 -2.12 8.86
C MET A 121 -3.53 -0.71 8.23
N LYS A 122 -4.64 0.02 8.20
CA LYS A 122 -4.69 1.33 7.55
C LYS A 122 -4.69 2.48 8.57
N ASN A 123 -4.34 3.68 8.10
CA ASN A 123 -4.36 4.91 8.92
C ASN A 123 -5.73 5.18 9.55
N ILE A 124 -6.78 4.88 8.80
CA ILE A 124 -8.18 4.84 9.26
C ILE A 124 -8.66 3.41 9.05
N SER A 125 -9.09 2.77 10.12
CA SER A 125 -9.49 1.37 10.09
C SER A 125 -10.94 1.18 10.50
N GLY A 126 -11.71 0.53 9.64
CA GLY A 126 -13.03 -0.02 9.95
C GLY A 126 -12.99 -1.52 10.19
N LEU A 127 -11.80 -2.11 10.37
CA LEU A 127 -11.51 -3.54 10.37
C LEU A 127 -11.71 -4.17 8.99
N TYR A 128 -12.71 -3.71 8.26
CA TYR A 128 -13.07 -4.07 6.90
C TYR A 128 -13.62 -2.86 6.15
N GLY A 129 -13.66 -3.02 4.83
CA GLY A 129 -14.32 -2.08 3.94
C GLY A 129 -13.36 -1.17 3.19
N GLY A 130 -13.95 -0.37 2.36
CA GLY A 130 -13.30 0.64 1.55
C GLY A 130 -14.29 1.73 1.18
N GLY A 131 -13.80 2.74 0.49
CA GLY A 131 -14.61 3.84 -0.02
C GLY A 131 -14.14 4.25 -1.40
N ILE A 132 -15.02 4.91 -2.11
CA ILE A 132 -14.71 5.55 -3.41
C ILE A 132 -15.16 6.99 -3.31
N SER A 133 -14.31 7.91 -3.77
CA SER A 133 -14.71 9.30 -4.03
C SER A 133 -14.64 9.62 -5.51
N SER A 134 -15.53 10.50 -5.96
CA SER A 134 -15.59 11.01 -7.32
C SER A 134 -16.39 12.31 -7.34
N ASN A 135 -16.18 13.15 -8.34
CA ASN A 135 -17.01 14.31 -8.61
C ASN A 135 -18.16 13.99 -9.59
N ASN A 136 -18.32 12.73 -9.99
CA ASN A 136 -19.35 12.29 -10.94
C ASN A 136 -20.62 11.84 -10.19
N LEU A 137 -21.68 12.65 -10.23
CA LEU A 137 -22.95 12.36 -9.56
C LEU A 137 -23.66 11.12 -10.14
N ASP A 138 -23.57 10.89 -11.45
CA ASP A 138 -24.19 9.70 -12.06
C ASP A 138 -23.54 8.41 -11.59
N PHE A 139 -22.24 8.48 -11.27
CA PHE A 139 -21.55 7.36 -10.65
C PHE A 139 -22.17 7.02 -9.29
N PHE A 140 -22.49 8.00 -8.47
CA PHE A 140 -23.09 7.73 -7.15
C PHE A 140 -24.48 7.09 -7.27
N LYS A 141 -25.33 7.60 -8.16
CA LYS A 141 -26.65 6.99 -8.46
C LYS A 141 -26.49 5.55 -8.94
N PHE A 142 -25.56 5.31 -9.86
CA PHE A 142 -25.25 3.96 -10.34
C PHE A 142 -24.74 3.07 -9.22
N ASN A 143 -23.83 3.57 -8.37
CA ASN A 143 -23.25 2.82 -7.26
C ASN A 143 -24.27 2.46 -6.19
N GLU A 144 -25.20 3.36 -5.86
CA GLU A 144 -26.33 3.06 -4.95
C GLU A 144 -27.18 1.92 -5.49
N LYS A 145 -27.58 2.00 -6.77
CA LYS A 145 -28.32 0.91 -7.44
C LYS A 145 -27.54 -0.41 -7.47
N LEU A 146 -26.23 -0.35 -7.65
CA LEU A 146 -25.38 -1.55 -7.61
C LEU A 146 -25.31 -2.12 -6.20
N GLN A 147 -25.11 -1.26 -5.19
CA GLN A 147 -24.99 -1.68 -3.78
C GLN A 147 -26.31 -2.21 -3.20
N SER A 148 -27.47 -1.77 -3.69
CA SER A 148 -28.76 -2.30 -3.25
C SER A 148 -28.91 -3.81 -3.54
N ASN A 149 -28.19 -4.31 -4.55
CA ASN A 149 -28.14 -5.73 -4.90
C ASN A 149 -27.06 -6.51 -4.13
N PHE A 150 -26.22 -5.83 -3.36
CA PHE A 150 -25.16 -6.49 -2.60
C PHE A 150 -25.73 -7.10 -1.31
N LYS A 151 -25.26 -8.29 -1.00
CA LYS A 151 -25.56 -8.95 0.27
C LYS A 151 -24.93 -8.19 1.44
N ARG A 152 -25.48 -8.36 2.62
CA ARG A 152 -24.82 -7.90 3.85
C ARG A 152 -23.52 -8.68 4.05
N PHE A 153 -22.52 -8.01 4.59
CA PHE A 153 -21.25 -8.67 4.91
C PHE A 153 -21.51 -9.85 5.86
N PRO A 154 -20.94 -11.04 5.60
CA PRO A 154 -21.23 -12.24 6.41
C PRO A 154 -20.79 -12.05 7.87
N ARG A 155 -21.74 -12.21 8.80
CA ARG A 155 -21.51 -12.01 10.25
C ARG A 155 -20.36 -12.87 10.79
N LEU A 156 -20.27 -14.13 10.37
CA LEU A 156 -19.20 -15.03 10.82
C LEU A 156 -17.81 -14.53 10.42
N ILE A 157 -17.65 -14.02 9.19
CA ILE A 157 -16.39 -13.45 8.74
C ILE A 157 -16.07 -12.20 9.54
N TYR A 158 -17.08 -11.38 9.84
CA TYR A 158 -16.93 -10.18 10.64
C TYR A 158 -16.50 -10.53 12.08
N LEU A 159 -17.17 -11.46 12.75
CA LEU A 159 -16.82 -11.92 14.10
C LEU A 159 -15.42 -12.51 14.15
N LYS A 160 -15.06 -13.35 13.18
CA LYS A 160 -13.70 -13.90 13.06
C LYS A 160 -12.63 -12.79 12.97
N GLN A 161 -12.90 -11.74 12.20
CA GLN A 161 -11.94 -10.63 12.07
C GLN A 161 -11.85 -9.79 13.35
N ASN A 162 -12.97 -9.55 14.01
CA ASN A 162 -12.95 -8.87 15.31
C ASN A 162 -12.15 -9.67 16.36
N LEU A 163 -12.32 -10.99 16.39
CA LEU A 163 -11.56 -11.85 17.26
C LEU A 163 -10.05 -11.81 16.94
N ILE A 164 -9.69 -11.92 15.66
CA ILE A 164 -8.29 -11.79 15.24
C ILE A 164 -7.74 -10.41 15.65
N PHE A 165 -8.51 -9.34 15.45
CA PHE A 165 -8.09 -8.00 15.86
C PHE A 165 -7.88 -7.89 17.38
N LEU A 166 -8.78 -8.43 18.19
CA LEU A 166 -8.64 -8.44 19.66
C LEU A 166 -7.40 -9.22 20.08
N ILE A 167 -7.19 -10.39 19.49
CA ILE A 167 -5.99 -11.22 19.74
C ILE A 167 -4.73 -10.42 19.38
N LEU A 168 -4.65 -9.85 18.19
CA LEU A 168 -3.50 -9.05 17.77
C LEU A 168 -3.29 -7.83 18.67
N ARG A 169 -4.37 -7.21 19.15
CA ARG A 169 -4.28 -6.09 20.09
C ARG A 169 -3.70 -6.49 21.43
N VAL A 170 -4.12 -7.63 21.99
CA VAL A 170 -3.55 -8.19 23.23
C VAL A 170 -2.07 -8.52 23.03
N PHE A 171 -1.74 -9.21 21.96
CA PHE A 171 -0.35 -9.53 21.61
C PHE A 171 0.52 -8.32 21.27
N SER A 172 -0.07 -7.18 20.93
CA SER A 172 0.64 -5.91 20.71
C SER A 172 0.91 -5.13 22.01
N ILE A 173 0.46 -5.59 23.17
CA ILE A 173 0.85 -5.02 24.47
C ILE A 173 2.35 -5.27 24.65
N GLY A 174 3.14 -4.23 24.92
CA GLY A 174 4.60 -4.28 24.86
C GLY A 174 5.23 -5.43 25.64
N PHE A 175 4.74 -5.73 26.87
CA PHE A 175 5.21 -6.87 27.65
C PHE A 175 4.91 -8.20 26.95
N ILE A 176 3.66 -8.44 26.55
CA ILE A 176 3.24 -9.69 25.87
C ILE A 176 3.96 -9.82 24.51
N TYR A 177 4.10 -8.72 23.78
CA TYR A 177 4.84 -8.71 22.53
C TYR A 177 6.29 -9.18 22.73
N ASN A 178 7.02 -8.55 23.65
CA ASN A 178 8.44 -8.79 23.83
C ASN A 178 8.74 -10.18 24.40
N PHE A 179 7.91 -10.70 25.32
CA PHE A 179 8.19 -11.97 26.02
C PHE A 179 7.55 -13.20 25.35
N LEU A 180 6.53 -13.01 24.50
CA LEU A 180 5.82 -14.14 23.91
C LEU A 180 5.65 -13.99 22.38
N PHE A 181 4.96 -12.94 21.95
CA PHE A 181 4.51 -12.86 20.57
C PHE A 181 5.66 -12.73 19.57
N PHE A 182 6.68 -11.94 19.89
CA PHE A 182 7.87 -11.78 19.07
C PHE A 182 8.58 -13.11 18.79
N TYR A 183 8.69 -13.97 19.78
CA TYR A 183 9.31 -15.31 19.60
C TYR A 183 8.49 -16.21 18.69
N ILE A 184 7.16 -16.12 18.73
CA ILE A 184 6.28 -16.86 17.81
C ILE A 184 6.46 -16.33 16.37
N VAL A 185 6.54 -15.01 16.20
CA VAL A 185 6.82 -14.40 14.89
C VAL A 185 8.19 -14.81 14.37
N LYS A 186 9.21 -14.74 15.21
CA LYS A 186 10.58 -15.18 14.91
C LYS A 186 10.61 -16.65 14.47
N TYR A 187 10.00 -17.54 15.25
CA TYR A 187 9.86 -18.97 14.92
C TYR A 187 9.18 -19.16 13.56
N ALA A 188 8.06 -18.48 13.32
CA ALA A 188 7.32 -18.58 12.07
C ALA A 188 8.18 -18.20 10.84
N HIS A 189 9.00 -17.18 10.98
CA HIS A 189 9.93 -16.76 9.91
C HIS A 189 11.07 -17.77 9.68
N PHE A 190 11.77 -18.20 10.74
CA PHE A 190 12.90 -19.11 10.58
C PHE A 190 12.47 -20.51 10.10
N LYS A 191 11.33 -21.00 10.58
CA LYS A 191 10.78 -22.30 10.16
C LYS A 191 9.92 -22.21 8.90
N GLN A 192 9.74 -21.03 8.35
CA GLN A 192 8.87 -20.80 7.18
C GLN A 192 7.46 -21.38 7.36
N ASP A 193 6.93 -21.32 8.62
CA ASP A 193 5.64 -21.87 8.96
C ASP A 193 4.52 -21.12 8.24
N LYS A 194 3.96 -21.76 7.21
CA LYS A 194 2.95 -21.16 6.33
C LYS A 194 1.65 -20.80 7.06
N PHE A 195 1.31 -21.50 8.14
CA PHE A 195 0.10 -21.21 8.90
C PHE A 195 0.27 -19.95 9.73
N LEU A 196 1.34 -19.87 10.52
CA LEU A 196 1.66 -18.71 11.35
C LEU A 196 1.93 -17.48 10.50
N LEU A 197 2.72 -17.60 9.41
CA LEU A 197 2.97 -16.50 8.51
C LEU A 197 1.69 -15.95 7.86
N LYS A 198 0.72 -16.80 7.51
CA LYS A 198 -0.59 -16.35 7.02
C LYS A 198 -1.44 -15.66 8.09
N LEU A 199 -1.28 -16.07 9.33
CA LEU A 199 -2.00 -15.47 10.46
C LEU A 199 -1.49 -14.05 10.72
N PHE A 200 -0.16 -13.88 10.78
CA PHE A 200 0.48 -12.60 11.09
C PHE A 200 0.54 -11.65 9.89
N TYR A 201 0.71 -12.19 8.68
CA TYR A 201 0.80 -11.44 7.44
C TYR A 201 -0.34 -11.80 6.47
N PRO A 202 -1.56 -11.31 6.71
CA PRO A 202 -2.71 -11.62 5.85
C PRO A 202 -2.52 -11.23 4.38
N SER A 203 -1.61 -10.28 4.09
CA SER A 203 -1.22 -9.88 2.74
C SER A 203 -0.49 -10.98 1.96
N LEU A 204 0.05 -11.99 2.65
CA LEU A 204 0.63 -13.19 2.05
C LEU A 204 -0.42 -14.23 1.62
N LYS A 205 -1.71 -13.93 1.76
CA LYS A 205 -2.77 -14.81 1.30
C LYS A 205 -2.65 -15.01 -0.20
N PHE A 206 -2.22 -16.21 -0.53
CA PHE A 206 -1.92 -16.70 -1.87
C PHE A 206 -3.05 -16.52 -2.87
N LYS A 207 -2.66 -16.44 -4.15
CA LYS A 207 -3.45 -16.45 -5.39
C LYS A 207 -4.87 -16.98 -5.17
N LYS A 208 -5.82 -16.08 -4.99
CA LYS A 208 -7.21 -16.44 -5.11
C LYS A 208 -7.52 -16.39 -6.60
N LYS A 209 -7.61 -17.54 -7.24
CA LYS A 209 -8.07 -17.64 -8.64
C LYS A 209 -9.48 -17.04 -8.81
N LYS A 210 -10.28 -17.02 -7.75
CA LYS A 210 -11.64 -16.48 -7.71
C LYS A 210 -11.78 -15.45 -6.61
N ILE A 211 -12.42 -14.33 -6.93
CA ILE A 211 -12.77 -13.30 -5.95
C ILE A 211 -13.80 -13.90 -4.99
N PRO A 212 -13.61 -13.81 -3.67
CA PRO A 212 -14.59 -14.30 -2.71
C PRO A 212 -15.92 -13.58 -2.83
N ASP A 213 -17.02 -14.30 -2.69
CA ASP A 213 -18.37 -13.74 -2.81
C ASP A 213 -18.64 -12.59 -1.82
N TYR A 214 -18.00 -12.61 -0.64
CA TYR A 214 -18.14 -11.53 0.33
C TYR A 214 -17.50 -10.19 -0.09
N TYR A 215 -16.75 -10.15 -1.21
CA TYR A 215 -16.31 -8.88 -1.79
C TYR A 215 -17.47 -8.09 -2.42
N TYR A 216 -18.56 -8.80 -2.79
CA TYR A 216 -19.80 -8.20 -3.28
C TYR A 216 -20.80 -7.95 -2.13
N SER A 217 -20.28 -7.38 -1.04
CA SER A 217 -21.06 -7.06 0.16
C SER A 217 -21.01 -5.58 0.46
N THR A 218 -22.06 -5.08 1.09
CA THR A 218 -22.06 -3.72 1.66
C THR A 218 -21.17 -3.67 2.90
N ILE A 219 -20.54 -2.52 3.15
CA ILE A 219 -19.78 -2.30 4.39
C ILE A 219 -20.69 -2.47 5.60
N ASP A 220 -20.23 -3.17 6.63
CA ASP A 220 -20.96 -3.33 7.87
C ASP A 220 -21.19 -1.99 8.59
N LYS A 221 -22.35 -1.84 9.26
CA LYS A 221 -22.71 -0.61 9.97
C LYS A 221 -21.71 -0.22 11.04
N PHE A 222 -21.15 -1.19 11.76
CA PHE A 222 -20.14 -0.95 12.80
C PHE A 222 -18.82 -0.50 12.19
N SER A 223 -18.35 -1.15 11.14
CA SER A 223 -17.16 -0.73 10.38
C SER A 223 -17.31 0.69 9.84
N LYS A 224 -18.48 1.03 9.29
CA LYS A 224 -18.80 2.39 8.84
C LYS A 224 -18.74 3.40 9.99
N LYS A 225 -19.30 3.06 11.16
CA LYS A 225 -19.28 3.90 12.36
C LYS A 225 -17.85 4.11 12.87
N LEU A 226 -17.02 3.06 12.90
CA LEU A 226 -15.62 3.16 13.30
C LEU A 226 -14.82 4.10 12.40
N VAL A 227 -15.00 3.99 11.09
CA VAL A 227 -14.35 4.89 10.11
C VAL A 227 -14.80 6.33 10.36
N PHE A 228 -16.09 6.57 10.51
CA PHE A 228 -16.65 7.89 10.72
C PHE A 228 -16.14 8.54 12.02
N LEU A 229 -16.10 7.80 13.12
CA LEU A 229 -15.58 8.28 14.41
C LEU A 229 -14.09 8.67 14.30
N GLN A 230 -13.28 7.88 13.58
CA GLN A 230 -11.87 8.20 13.40
C GLN A 230 -11.67 9.40 12.46
N LEU A 231 -12.47 9.53 11.41
CA LEU A 231 -12.43 10.68 10.51
C LEU A 231 -12.78 11.98 11.25
N ASN A 232 -13.73 11.93 12.18
CA ASN A 232 -14.15 13.08 12.98
C ASN A 232 -13.23 13.36 14.18
N ASN A 233 -12.43 12.39 14.62
CA ASN A 233 -11.46 12.62 15.71
C ASN A 233 -10.20 13.33 15.19
N SER A 234 -10.33 14.63 14.97
CA SER A 234 -9.25 15.46 14.43
C SER A 234 -7.99 15.47 15.30
N LYS A 235 -8.14 15.40 16.63
CA LYS A 235 -7.03 15.41 17.60
C LYS A 235 -6.16 14.14 17.44
N GLN A 236 -6.79 12.96 17.42
CA GLN A 236 -6.08 11.69 17.27
C GLN A 236 -5.44 11.56 15.88
N ARG A 237 -6.13 11.98 14.83
CA ARG A 237 -5.56 11.99 13.47
C ARG A 237 -4.34 12.91 13.37
N LYS A 238 -4.42 14.12 13.89
CA LYS A 238 -3.29 15.06 13.92
C LYS A 238 -2.10 14.47 14.68
N LYS A 239 -2.34 13.84 15.84
CA LYS A 239 -1.29 13.17 16.63
C LYS A 239 -0.62 12.04 15.84
N ASN A 240 -1.40 11.13 15.25
CA ASN A 240 -0.87 10.02 14.45
C ASN A 240 -0.10 10.52 13.23
N HIS A 241 -0.65 11.51 12.52
CA HIS A 241 0.01 12.13 11.37
C HIS A 241 1.33 12.78 11.75
N PHE A 242 1.33 13.57 12.84
CA PHE A 242 2.54 14.23 13.34
C PHE A 242 3.63 13.20 13.71
N SER A 243 3.28 12.17 14.50
CA SER A 243 4.25 11.16 14.91
C SER A 243 4.87 10.43 13.73
N ARG A 244 4.06 9.95 12.78
CA ARG A 244 4.57 9.25 11.58
C ARG A 244 5.44 10.15 10.70
N LYS A 245 5.04 11.40 10.55
CA LYS A 245 5.81 12.39 9.81
C LYS A 245 7.18 12.64 10.43
N GLU A 246 7.25 12.83 11.74
CA GLU A 246 8.53 13.05 12.45
C GLU A 246 9.40 11.79 12.42
N ASN A 247 8.81 10.60 12.52
CA ASN A 247 9.52 9.34 12.34
C ASN A 247 10.13 9.21 10.93
N ASN A 248 9.36 9.54 9.88
CA ASN A 248 9.86 9.53 8.49
C ASN A 248 11.07 10.43 8.32
N LYS A 249 11.02 11.66 8.86
CA LYS A 249 12.14 12.59 8.82
C LYS A 249 13.36 12.03 9.55
N TYR A 250 13.13 11.44 10.72
CA TYR A 250 14.21 10.93 11.54
C TYR A 250 14.91 9.74 10.88
N TYR A 251 14.16 8.77 10.34
CA TYR A 251 14.70 7.69 9.52
C TYR A 251 15.49 8.24 8.33
N PHE A 252 14.91 9.13 7.55
CA PHE A 252 15.54 9.69 6.36
C PHE A 252 16.87 10.36 6.69
N ASN A 253 16.90 11.16 7.77
CA ASN A 253 18.11 11.86 8.19
C ASN A 253 19.21 10.90 8.67
N ILE A 254 18.85 9.83 9.39
CA ILE A 254 19.81 8.83 9.85
C ILE A 254 20.43 8.11 8.66
N PHE A 255 19.62 7.51 7.78
CA PHE A 255 20.13 6.76 6.64
C PHE A 255 20.92 7.65 5.65
N ARG A 256 20.48 8.89 5.45
CA ARG A 256 21.24 9.87 4.64
C ARG A 256 22.61 10.17 5.22
N LYS A 257 22.74 10.25 6.55
CA LYS A 257 24.03 10.45 7.22
C LYS A 257 24.92 9.21 7.19
N MET A 258 24.33 8.02 7.27
CA MET A 258 25.07 6.75 7.25
C MET A 258 25.72 6.46 5.91
N LYS A 259 25.17 6.94 4.80
CA LYS A 259 25.73 6.79 3.42
C LYS A 259 26.08 5.33 3.05
N LEU A 260 25.27 4.38 3.48
CA LEU A 260 25.48 2.96 3.20
C LEU A 260 25.30 2.69 1.70
N LYS A 261 26.33 2.11 1.05
CA LYS A 261 26.30 1.78 -0.39
C LYS A 261 25.25 0.71 -0.75
N GLN A 262 24.87 -0.11 0.23
CA GLN A 262 23.91 -1.20 0.09
C GLN A 262 22.45 -0.79 0.33
N VAL A 263 22.22 0.47 0.75
CA VAL A 263 20.88 1.00 1.09
C VAL A 263 20.56 2.22 0.23
N ASP A 264 19.55 2.10 -0.61
CA ASP A 264 19.03 3.21 -1.40
C ASP A 264 17.78 3.80 -0.73
N LEU A 265 17.74 5.11 -0.57
CA LEU A 265 16.54 5.84 -0.15
C LEU A 265 15.73 6.25 -1.36
N LEU A 266 14.40 6.14 -1.23
CA LEU A 266 13.50 6.66 -2.26
C LEU A 266 13.57 8.19 -2.33
N ASN A 267 13.46 8.73 -3.54
CA ASN A 267 13.34 10.17 -3.75
C ASN A 267 11.89 10.62 -3.42
N ILE A 268 11.65 10.87 -2.14
CA ILE A 268 10.34 11.25 -1.61
C ILE A 268 10.20 12.76 -1.63
N GLN A 269 9.21 13.26 -2.37
CA GLN A 269 8.86 14.67 -2.39
C GLN A 269 8.09 15.04 -1.11
N ASP A 270 8.29 16.29 -0.65
CA ASP A 270 7.52 16.87 0.46
C ASP A 270 7.45 15.97 1.71
N LEU A 271 8.59 15.37 2.10
CA LEU A 271 8.70 14.45 3.25
C LEU A 271 8.04 15.02 4.52
N ASN A 272 8.05 16.35 4.67
CA ASN A 272 7.42 17.05 5.79
C ASN A 272 5.89 16.87 5.89
N TYR A 273 5.25 16.37 4.84
CA TYR A 273 3.80 16.21 4.75
C TYR A 273 3.39 14.74 4.54
N GLN A 274 4.36 13.81 4.62
CA GLN A 274 4.10 12.39 4.39
C GLN A 274 3.80 11.64 5.67
N ASN A 275 2.74 10.86 5.63
CA ASN A 275 2.24 10.02 6.71
C ASN A 275 2.27 8.55 6.26
N PHE A 276 3.45 8.04 5.93
CA PHE A 276 3.59 6.66 5.48
C PHE A 276 3.21 5.67 6.59
N LEU A 277 2.59 4.58 6.19
CA LEU A 277 2.31 3.46 7.10
C LEU A 277 3.60 2.83 7.62
N ASP A 278 4.58 2.70 6.73
CA ASP A 278 5.90 2.12 7.01
C ASP A 278 6.95 2.95 6.27
N PHE A 279 8.19 3.00 6.76
CA PHE A 279 9.27 3.75 6.11
C PHE A 279 10.01 2.86 5.10
N PRO A 280 10.00 3.18 3.79
CA PRO A 280 10.59 2.35 2.75
C PRO A 280 12.09 2.58 2.60
N ILE A 281 12.86 1.49 2.48
CA ILE A 281 14.26 1.47 2.05
C ILE A 281 14.46 0.35 1.03
N LEU A 282 15.35 0.54 0.07
CA LEU A 282 15.76 -0.49 -0.88
C LEU A 282 17.14 -1.01 -0.48
N VAL A 283 17.26 -2.31 -0.30
CA VAL A 283 18.46 -2.92 0.29
C VAL A 283 19.02 -4.04 -0.58
N LYS A 284 20.32 -4.31 -0.46
CA LYS A 284 20.90 -5.59 -0.91
C LYS A 284 20.59 -6.67 0.13
N ASN A 285 20.62 -7.93 -0.28
CA ASN A 285 20.48 -9.10 0.61
C ASN A 285 19.27 -9.00 1.55
N LYS A 286 18.11 -8.62 0.98
CA LYS A 286 16.86 -8.34 1.70
C LYS A 286 16.44 -9.45 2.67
N VAL A 287 16.62 -10.73 2.30
CA VAL A 287 16.22 -11.88 3.12
C VAL A 287 17.12 -11.98 4.33
N GLN A 288 18.43 -11.96 4.12
CA GLN A 288 19.46 -12.05 5.17
C GLN A 288 19.33 -10.87 6.15
N LEU A 289 19.14 -9.64 5.62
CA LEU A 289 18.89 -8.49 6.49
C LEU A 289 17.63 -8.65 7.34
N ASN A 290 16.53 -9.21 6.79
CA ASN A 290 15.33 -9.47 7.58
C ASN A 290 15.58 -10.49 8.70
N GLU A 291 16.31 -11.56 8.42
CA GLU A 291 16.70 -12.58 9.40
C GLU A 291 17.58 -11.97 10.51
N PHE A 292 18.59 -11.21 10.14
CA PHE A 292 19.45 -10.50 11.08
C PHE A 292 18.67 -9.51 11.96
N LEU A 293 17.77 -8.72 11.38
CA LEU A 293 16.94 -7.79 12.14
C LEU A 293 15.99 -8.53 13.10
N LEU A 294 15.44 -9.68 12.71
CA LEU A 294 14.64 -10.53 13.60
C LEU A 294 15.49 -11.10 14.74
N GLU A 295 16.75 -11.48 14.51
CA GLU A 295 17.66 -11.90 15.56
C GLU A 295 17.95 -10.79 16.57
N LYS A 296 18.14 -9.57 16.08
CA LYS A 296 18.34 -8.36 16.91
C LYS A 296 17.05 -7.84 17.58
N GLY A 297 15.90 -8.48 17.39
CA GLY A 297 14.64 -8.08 18.02
C GLY A 297 13.79 -7.11 17.23
N PHE A 298 14.06 -6.91 15.93
CA PHE A 298 13.32 -5.98 15.08
C PHE A 298 12.49 -6.71 14.04
N GLU A 299 11.17 -6.55 14.09
CA GLU A 299 10.28 -7.00 13.04
C GLU A 299 10.14 -5.91 11.96
N VAL A 300 10.29 -6.29 10.70
CA VAL A 300 10.13 -5.39 9.54
C VAL A 300 9.16 -5.99 8.52
N LYS A 301 8.52 -5.13 7.75
CA LYS A 301 7.66 -5.58 6.67
C LYS A 301 8.50 -5.85 5.43
N PHE A 302 8.94 -7.08 5.29
CA PHE A 302 9.82 -7.47 4.20
C PHE A 302 9.09 -7.90 2.93
N ILE A 303 7.78 -8.19 3.00
CA ILE A 303 6.90 -8.38 1.85
C ILE A 303 5.87 -7.26 1.82
N HIS A 304 5.85 -6.50 0.72
CA HIS A 304 4.91 -5.39 0.54
C HIS A 304 3.91 -5.72 -0.58
N TYR A 305 4.26 -5.45 -1.83
CA TYR A 305 3.51 -5.85 -3.03
C TYR A 305 4.38 -6.78 -3.87
N LYS A 306 3.85 -7.20 -5.02
CA LYS A 306 4.54 -8.13 -5.93
C LYS A 306 4.65 -7.57 -7.33
N ASN A 307 5.59 -8.09 -8.08
CA ASN A 307 5.64 -7.90 -9.53
C ASN A 307 4.52 -8.71 -10.19
N CYS A 308 3.35 -8.07 -10.34
CA CYS A 308 2.17 -8.69 -10.94
C CYS A 308 2.37 -9.05 -12.40
N SER A 309 3.26 -8.37 -13.13
CA SER A 309 3.56 -8.74 -14.52
C SER A 309 4.17 -10.15 -14.60
N LYS A 310 5.01 -10.50 -13.63
CA LYS A 310 5.58 -11.86 -13.49
C LYS A 310 4.54 -12.86 -13.00
N THR A 311 3.77 -12.48 -11.98
CA THR A 311 2.73 -13.34 -11.40
C THR A 311 1.67 -13.75 -12.42
N PHE A 312 1.25 -12.83 -13.29
CA PHE A 312 0.21 -13.07 -14.30
C PHE A 312 0.79 -13.43 -15.68
N ASN A 313 2.10 -13.48 -15.81
CA ASN A 313 2.82 -13.77 -17.07
C ASN A 313 2.44 -12.82 -18.21
N ILE A 314 2.37 -11.52 -17.92
CA ILE A 314 2.04 -10.47 -18.89
C ILE A 314 3.23 -9.51 -18.99
N ASP A 315 3.89 -9.45 -20.15
CA ASP A 315 4.97 -8.51 -20.47
C ASP A 315 6.09 -8.43 -19.39
N SER A 316 6.38 -9.53 -18.69
CA SER A 316 7.27 -9.54 -17.53
C SER A 316 8.68 -9.06 -17.86
N ARG A 317 9.18 -9.29 -19.07
CA ARG A 317 10.52 -8.89 -19.55
C ARG A 317 10.72 -7.38 -19.57
N PHE A 318 9.65 -6.59 -19.65
CA PHE A 318 9.70 -5.12 -19.75
C PHE A 318 9.53 -4.40 -18.43
N ASN A 319 9.32 -5.13 -17.31
CA ASN A 319 9.04 -4.57 -15.99
C ASN A 319 10.17 -4.87 -15.00
N LYS A 320 11.41 -4.53 -15.39
CA LYS A 320 12.63 -4.82 -14.63
C LYS A 320 12.70 -4.07 -13.32
N ASN A 321 12.23 -2.82 -13.28
CA ASN A 321 12.22 -2.02 -12.05
C ASN A 321 11.28 -2.59 -10.99
N ALA A 322 10.11 -3.11 -11.40
CA ALA A 322 9.19 -3.78 -10.49
C ALA A 322 9.81 -5.03 -9.86
N GLU A 323 10.59 -5.79 -10.63
CA GLU A 323 11.31 -6.96 -10.12
C GLU A 323 12.41 -6.57 -9.14
N LEU A 324 13.21 -5.55 -9.48
CA LEU A 324 14.23 -5.02 -8.59
C LEU A 324 13.62 -4.46 -7.31
N PHE A 325 12.49 -3.77 -7.44
CA PHE A 325 11.78 -3.18 -6.30
C PHE A 325 11.24 -4.26 -5.35
N GLU A 326 10.58 -5.30 -5.88
CA GLU A 326 10.11 -6.45 -5.09
C GLU A 326 11.27 -7.13 -4.35
N ARG A 327 12.40 -7.30 -5.02
CA ARG A 327 13.58 -7.96 -4.46
C ARG A 327 14.28 -7.15 -3.37
N LYS A 328 14.20 -5.81 -3.44
CA LYS A 328 15.00 -4.92 -2.59
C LYS A 328 14.20 -4.19 -1.52
N LEU A 329 12.89 -3.97 -1.70
CA LEU A 329 12.11 -3.15 -0.77
C LEU A 329 11.92 -3.85 0.58
N ILE A 330 12.35 -3.18 1.63
CA ILE A 330 11.97 -3.41 3.03
C ILE A 330 11.27 -2.15 3.55
N CYS A 331 10.26 -2.35 4.39
CA CYS A 331 9.57 -1.25 5.04
C CYS A 331 9.77 -1.34 6.56
N LEU A 332 10.42 -0.33 7.11
CA LEU A 332 10.67 -0.22 8.55
C LEU A 332 9.41 0.27 9.27
N PRO A 333 9.19 -0.16 10.53
CA PRO A 333 8.02 0.23 11.31
C PRO A 333 7.87 1.76 11.41
N ASN A 334 6.64 2.26 11.19
CA ASN A 334 6.33 3.67 11.33
C ASN A 334 4.93 3.87 11.89
N HIS A 335 4.82 4.01 13.20
CA HIS A 335 3.55 4.29 13.89
C HIS A 335 3.78 5.15 15.14
N SER A 336 2.71 5.68 15.71
CA SER A 336 2.79 6.58 16.85
C SER A 336 3.30 5.94 18.16
N GLY A 337 3.43 4.62 18.20
CA GLY A 337 3.95 3.87 19.35
C GLY A 337 5.47 3.67 19.36
N ILE A 338 6.17 4.00 18.27
CA ILE A 338 7.64 3.93 18.24
C ILE A 338 8.25 5.28 18.60
N ASN A 339 9.41 5.23 19.28
CA ASN A 339 10.18 6.39 19.68
C ASN A 339 11.48 6.53 18.87
N LYS A 340 12.17 7.64 19.07
CA LYS A 340 13.44 7.93 18.38
C LYS A 340 14.54 6.91 18.70
N ASN A 341 14.55 6.36 19.92
CA ASN A 341 15.55 5.33 20.30
C ASN A 341 15.33 4.05 19.53
N TYR A 342 14.08 3.59 19.35
CA TYR A 342 13.77 2.45 18.51
C TYR A 342 14.25 2.67 17.08
N ILE A 343 13.94 3.84 16.49
CA ILE A 343 14.36 4.20 15.13
C ILE A 343 15.90 4.19 15.02
N LYS A 344 16.60 4.77 16.01
CA LYS A 344 18.07 4.78 16.06
C LYS A 344 18.62 3.35 16.11
N ASN A 345 18.08 2.51 16.99
CA ASN A 345 18.58 1.14 17.21
C ASN A 345 18.38 0.26 15.97
N ILE A 346 17.20 0.26 15.35
CA ILE A 346 16.98 -0.49 14.11
C ILE A 346 17.86 0.02 12.95
N SER A 347 18.12 1.33 12.89
CA SER A 347 19.00 1.90 11.87
C SER A 347 20.46 1.51 12.11
N ILE A 348 20.88 1.43 13.37
CA ILE A 348 22.22 0.92 13.76
C ILE A 348 22.35 -0.56 13.38
N ALA A 349 21.34 -1.37 13.66
CA ALA A 349 21.33 -2.79 13.29
C ALA A 349 21.44 -2.99 11.76
N VAL A 350 20.75 -2.14 10.96
CA VAL A 350 20.94 -2.15 9.50
C VAL A 350 22.38 -1.80 9.11
N LYS A 351 22.99 -0.85 9.81
CA LYS A 351 24.41 -0.49 9.57
C LYS A 351 25.34 -1.64 9.95
N GLU A 352 25.18 -2.25 11.11
CA GLU A 352 25.98 -3.40 11.57
C GLU A 352 25.99 -4.51 10.53
N PHE A 353 24.80 -4.91 10.04
CA PHE A 353 24.67 -5.96 9.01
C PHE A 353 25.55 -5.70 7.78
N TYR A 354 25.64 -4.45 7.34
CA TYR A 354 26.45 -4.11 6.16
C TYR A 354 27.91 -3.76 6.48
N SER A 355 28.26 -3.55 7.75
CA SER A 355 29.67 -3.34 8.16
C SER A 355 30.40 -4.65 8.38
N GLU A 356 29.68 -5.76 8.53
CA GLU A 356 30.26 -7.11 8.59
C GLU A 356 30.56 -7.70 7.19
N ASP A 357 30.00 -7.09 6.13
CA ASP A 357 30.18 -7.50 4.72
C ASP A 357 31.27 -6.67 3.97
N ASP A 358 31.78 -5.58 4.56
CA ASP A 358 32.91 -4.75 4.04
C ASP A 358 34.23 -5.17 4.70
#